data_5ac855dd5fd069c2253c23dfd0a8b44f
#
_entry.id   5ac855dd5fd069c2253c23dfd0a8b44f
#
_cell.length_a   1.000
_cell.length_b   1.000
_cell.length_c   1.000
_cell.angle_alpha   90.00
_cell.angle_beta   90.00
_cell.angle_gamma   90.00
#
_symmetry.space_group_name_H-M   'P 1'
#
loop_
_entity.id
_entity.type
_entity.pdbx_description
1 polymer ?
#
loop_
_entity_poly.entity_id
_entity_poly.type
_entity_poly.pdbx_seq_one_letter_code
_entity_poly.pdbx_strand_id
1 'polypeptide(L)'
;MKNKFDISKKKMLLSDIRSLLASGKKIRLSATAITKIKKSRNFLKKEVLKKNSLIYGVNTGFGSLCGTSINKEEINTLQRNLILSHACG
;
A
#
# COMPACT_ATOMS: atom_id res chain seq x y z
N MET A 1 -4.90 14.44 19.11
CA MET A 1 -6.03 13.66 18.60
C MET A 1 -6.97 14.46 17.74
N LYS A 2 -7.39 15.63 18.18
CA LYS A 2 -8.29 16.48 17.39
C LYS A 2 -7.67 17.01 16.07
N ASN A 3 -6.33 16.96 15.95
CA ASN A 3 -5.61 17.50 14.81
C ASN A 3 -5.20 16.43 13.79
N LYS A 4 -5.73 15.23 13.92
CA LYS A 4 -5.41 14.10 13.04
C LYS A 4 -6.66 13.49 12.44
N PHE A 5 -6.56 13.15 11.16
CA PHE A 5 -7.61 12.42 10.44
C PHE A 5 -7.15 10.97 10.28
N ASP A 6 -7.93 10.04 10.81
CA ASP A 6 -7.61 8.62 10.75
C ASP A 6 -8.18 7.96 9.50
N ILE A 7 -7.31 7.40 8.68
CA ILE A 7 -7.73 6.51 7.60
C ILE A 7 -8.00 5.15 8.20
N SER A 8 -9.25 4.68 8.08
CA SER A 8 -9.72 3.44 8.69
C SER A 8 -10.52 2.64 7.66
N LYS A 9 -11.19 1.58 8.12
CA LYS A 9 -12.14 0.81 7.30
C LYS A 9 -13.33 1.63 6.80
N LYS A 10 -13.59 2.75 7.44
CA LYS A 10 -14.75 3.57 7.14
C LYS A 10 -14.62 4.14 5.73
N LYS A 11 -15.70 4.07 4.98
CA LYS A 11 -15.74 4.63 3.64
C LYS A 11 -15.45 6.13 3.69
N MET A 12 -14.46 6.58 2.92
CA MET A 12 -14.13 7.99 2.83
C MET A 12 -15.01 8.66 1.77
N LEU A 13 -15.69 9.71 2.17
CA LEU A 13 -16.55 10.50 1.29
C LEU A 13 -15.83 11.74 0.79
N LEU A 14 -16.31 12.34 -0.29
CA LEU A 14 -15.75 13.60 -0.79
C LEU A 14 -15.82 14.71 0.24
N SER A 15 -16.88 14.72 1.06
CA SER A 15 -17.02 15.68 2.16
C SER A 15 -15.91 15.54 3.19
N ASP A 16 -15.45 14.32 3.44
CA ASP A 16 -14.34 14.07 4.37
C ASP A 16 -13.03 14.68 3.83
N ILE A 17 -12.80 14.53 2.53
CA ILE A 17 -11.61 15.11 1.88
C ILE A 17 -11.65 16.62 1.93
N ARG A 18 -12.81 17.20 1.66
CA ARG A 18 -13.01 18.67 1.73
C ARG A 18 -12.75 19.19 3.13
N SER A 19 -13.31 18.53 4.15
CA SER A 19 -13.09 18.91 5.55
C SER A 19 -11.62 18.79 5.93
N LEU A 20 -10.96 17.72 5.48
CA LEU A 20 -9.54 17.48 5.74
C LEU A 20 -8.68 18.61 5.18
N LEU A 21 -8.92 18.99 3.94
CA LEU A 21 -8.18 20.07 3.29
C LEU A 21 -8.41 21.42 3.98
N ALA A 22 -9.64 21.70 4.39
CA ALA A 22 -9.98 22.96 5.07
C ALA A 22 -9.43 23.03 6.48
N SER A 23 -9.35 21.90 7.19
CA SER A 23 -8.94 21.88 8.60
C SER A 23 -7.44 21.83 8.84
N GLY A 24 -6.65 21.47 7.81
CA GLY A 24 -5.21 21.30 7.96
C GLY A 24 -4.80 20.15 8.86
N LYS A 25 -5.71 19.21 9.13
CA LYS A 25 -5.39 18.03 9.95
C LYS A 25 -4.35 17.14 9.28
N LYS A 26 -3.53 16.52 10.09
CA LYS A 26 -2.57 15.52 9.60
C LYS A 26 -3.27 14.19 9.38
N ILE A 27 -2.88 13.49 8.33
CA ILE A 27 -3.41 12.17 7.99
C ILE A 27 -2.58 11.10 8.69
N ARG A 28 -3.25 10.10 9.24
CA ARG A 28 -2.58 8.93 9.78
C ARG A 28 -3.45 7.68 9.55
N LEU A 29 -2.81 6.52 9.61
CA LEU A 29 -3.54 5.26 9.58
C LEU A 29 -4.04 4.93 10.99
N SER A 30 -5.28 4.47 11.10
CA SER A 30 -5.80 3.98 12.38
C SER A 30 -5.06 2.71 12.81
N ALA A 31 -5.09 2.40 14.11
CA ALA A 31 -4.49 1.16 14.61
C ALA A 31 -5.09 -0.08 13.92
N THR A 32 -6.39 -0.07 13.67
CA THR A 32 -7.08 -1.16 12.97
C THR A 32 -6.59 -1.30 11.53
N ALA A 33 -6.39 -0.18 10.82
CA ALA A 33 -5.88 -0.19 9.46
C ALA A 33 -4.46 -0.75 9.43
N ILE A 34 -3.60 -0.33 10.34
CA ILE A 34 -2.23 -0.82 10.45
C ILE A 34 -2.19 -2.33 10.69
N THR A 35 -3.03 -2.83 11.59
CA THR A 35 -3.12 -4.27 11.87
C THR A 35 -3.50 -5.06 10.62
N LYS A 36 -4.48 -4.58 9.86
CA LYS A 36 -4.90 -5.23 8.62
C LYS A 36 -3.81 -5.22 7.56
N ILE A 37 -3.14 -4.10 7.40
CA ILE A 37 -2.05 -3.97 6.43
C ILE A 37 -0.93 -4.95 6.78
N LYS A 38 -0.53 -5.03 8.04
CA LYS A 38 0.50 -5.97 8.49
C LYS A 38 0.10 -7.42 8.28
N LYS A 39 -1.15 -7.75 8.57
CA LYS A 39 -1.68 -9.11 8.39
C LYS A 39 -1.66 -9.52 6.92
N SER A 40 -2.10 -8.63 6.04
CA SER A 40 -2.08 -8.85 4.60
C SER A 40 -0.65 -9.01 4.09
N ARG A 41 0.25 -8.15 4.53
CA ARG A 41 1.67 -8.20 4.16
C ARG A 41 2.32 -9.51 4.59
N ASN A 42 2.06 -9.96 5.80
CA ASN A 42 2.63 -11.21 6.32
C ASN A 42 2.14 -12.41 5.53
N PHE A 43 0.86 -12.44 5.18
CA PHE A 43 0.29 -13.49 4.33
C PHE A 43 1.00 -13.53 2.97
N LEU A 44 1.16 -12.37 2.36
CA LEU A 44 1.81 -12.24 1.05
C LEU A 44 3.26 -12.73 1.11
N LYS A 45 4.01 -12.34 2.15
CA LYS A 45 5.38 -12.79 2.35
C LYS A 45 5.48 -14.31 2.43
N LYS A 46 4.57 -14.93 3.17
CA LYS A 46 4.53 -16.40 3.30
C LYS A 46 4.29 -17.06 1.96
N GLU A 47 3.33 -16.58 1.18
CA GLU A 47 3.01 -17.15 -0.13
C GLU A 47 4.18 -16.98 -1.11
N VAL A 48 4.78 -15.80 -1.15
CA VAL A 48 5.90 -15.51 -2.04
C VAL A 48 7.11 -16.37 -1.69
N LEU A 49 7.43 -16.50 -0.41
CA LEU A 49 8.58 -17.27 0.05
C LEU A 49 8.37 -18.78 -0.08
N LYS A 50 7.13 -19.25 0.15
CA LYS A 50 6.82 -20.67 0.23
C LYS A 50 6.73 -21.36 -1.11
N LYS A 51 6.22 -20.67 -2.13
CA LYS A 51 5.85 -21.33 -3.39
C LYS A 51 6.63 -20.86 -4.62
N ASN A 52 7.54 -19.92 -4.48
CA ASN A 52 8.17 -19.28 -5.64
C ASN A 52 7.14 -18.79 -6.66
N SER A 53 5.93 -18.47 -6.19
CA SER A 53 4.82 -18.08 -7.06
C SER A 53 5.08 -16.72 -7.67
N LEU A 54 4.68 -16.54 -8.93
CA LEU A 54 4.66 -15.23 -9.56
C LEU A 54 3.33 -14.56 -9.22
N ILE A 55 3.39 -13.43 -8.52
CA ILE A 55 2.21 -12.64 -8.16
C ILE A 55 2.32 -11.30 -8.87
N TYR A 56 1.38 -11.05 -9.77
CA TYR A 56 1.40 -9.86 -10.60
C TYR A 56 1.53 -8.58 -9.77
N GLY A 57 2.50 -7.76 -10.15
CA GLY A 57 2.74 -6.48 -9.50
C GLY A 57 3.39 -6.55 -8.12
N VAL A 58 3.68 -7.75 -7.62
CA VAL A 58 4.36 -7.95 -6.33
C VAL A 58 5.81 -8.34 -6.56
N ASN A 59 6.03 -9.48 -7.22
CA ASN A 59 7.35 -9.98 -7.54
C ASN A 59 7.57 -10.17 -9.04
N THR A 60 6.80 -9.49 -9.85
CA THR A 60 6.92 -9.49 -11.31
C THR A 60 6.94 -8.06 -11.84
N GLY A 61 7.32 -7.89 -13.10
CA GLY A 61 7.05 -6.66 -13.82
C GLY A 61 5.56 -6.53 -14.15
N PHE A 62 5.20 -5.48 -14.87
CA PHE A 62 3.82 -5.15 -15.23
C PHE A 62 3.61 -5.33 -16.73
N GLY A 63 2.35 -5.52 -17.12
CA GLY A 63 1.98 -5.64 -18.54
C GLY A 63 2.75 -6.77 -19.21
N SER A 64 3.48 -6.46 -20.26
CA SER A 64 4.27 -7.44 -21.02
C SER A 64 5.38 -8.09 -20.18
N LEU A 65 5.77 -7.47 -19.06
CA LEU A 65 6.80 -7.97 -18.15
C LEU A 65 6.24 -8.81 -17.01
N CYS A 66 4.97 -9.16 -17.05
CA CYS A 66 4.32 -9.88 -15.94
C CYS A 66 4.88 -11.29 -15.71
N GLY A 67 5.55 -11.87 -16.70
CA GLY A 67 6.21 -13.16 -16.58
C GLY A 67 7.65 -13.08 -16.06
N THR A 68 8.17 -11.87 -15.88
CA THR A 68 9.54 -11.65 -15.42
C THR A 68 9.58 -11.60 -13.91
N SER A 69 10.30 -12.56 -13.30
CA SER A 69 10.48 -12.63 -11.86
C SER A 69 11.40 -11.51 -11.36
N ILE A 70 11.07 -10.95 -10.21
CA ILE A 70 11.88 -9.94 -9.52
C ILE A 70 12.58 -10.61 -8.34
N ASN A 71 13.87 -10.36 -8.17
CA ASN A 71 14.63 -10.89 -7.04
C ASN A 71 14.06 -10.40 -5.72
N LYS A 72 14.13 -11.27 -4.69
CA LYS A 72 13.58 -10.94 -3.37
C LYS A 72 14.17 -9.65 -2.80
N GLU A 73 15.46 -9.41 -3.04
CA GLU A 73 16.14 -8.20 -2.57
C GLU A 73 15.60 -6.93 -3.24
N GLU A 74 15.06 -7.05 -4.43
CA GLU A 74 14.57 -5.92 -5.23
C GLU A 74 13.08 -5.66 -5.10
N ILE A 75 12.33 -6.58 -4.46
CA ILE A 75 10.88 -6.44 -4.34
C ILE A 75 10.50 -5.16 -3.58
N ASN A 76 11.18 -4.87 -2.48
CA ASN A 76 10.91 -3.66 -1.70
C ASN A 76 11.19 -2.40 -2.51
N THR A 77 12.26 -2.40 -3.29
CA THR A 77 12.62 -1.29 -4.17
C THR A 77 11.57 -1.10 -5.25
N LEU A 78 11.09 -2.20 -5.85
CA LEU A 78 10.02 -2.16 -6.84
C LEU A 78 8.75 -1.53 -6.27
N GLN A 79 8.32 -1.98 -5.09
CA GLN A 79 7.11 -1.48 -4.45
C GLN A 79 7.23 -0.01 -4.06
N ARG A 80 8.38 0.38 -3.54
CA ARG A 80 8.66 1.79 -3.23
C ARG A 80 8.61 2.66 -4.49
N ASN A 81 9.27 2.22 -5.56
CA ASN A 81 9.29 2.95 -6.82
C ASN A 81 7.91 3.06 -7.44
N LEU A 82 7.09 2.03 -7.32
CA LEU A 82 5.71 2.05 -7.79
C LEU A 82 4.92 3.17 -7.11
N ILE A 83 5.01 3.25 -5.79
CA ILE A 83 4.33 4.31 -5.03
C ILE A 83 4.85 5.69 -5.43
N LEU A 84 6.17 5.85 -5.49
CA LEU A 84 6.78 7.13 -5.84
C LEU A 84 6.39 7.58 -7.25
N SER A 85 6.30 6.66 -8.20
CA SER A 85 5.93 6.99 -9.58
C SER A 85 4.46 7.38 -9.74
N HIS A 86 3.59 6.92 -8.85
CA HIS A 86 2.15 7.23 -8.88
C HIS A 86 1.75 8.37 -7.93
N ALA A 87 2.58 8.69 -6.96
CA ALA A 87 2.31 9.74 -5.98
C ALA A 87 2.74 11.10 -6.53
N CYS A 88 2.22 11.46 -7.69
CA CYS A 88 2.51 12.76 -8.31
C CYS A 88 1.34 13.72 -8.10
N GLY A 89 1.65 14.93 -7.70
CA GLY A 89 0.66 15.97 -7.51
C GLY A 89 0.26 16.63 -8.81
#